data_8579bd2c7584da8e243d95a5de339f86
#
_entry.id   8579bd2c7584da8e243d95a5de339f86
#
_cell.length_a   1.000
_cell.length_b   1.000
_cell.length_c   1.000
_cell.angle_alpha   90.00
_cell.angle_beta   90.00
_cell.angle_gamma   90.00
#
_symmetry.space_group_name_H-M   'P 1'
#
loop_
_entity.id
_entity.type
_entity.pdbx_description
1 polymer ?
#
loop_
_entity_poly.entity_id
_entity_poly.type
_entity_poly.pdbx_seq_one_letter_code
_entity_poly.pdbx_strand_id
1 'polypeptide(L)'
;MSDWSSRAEAYRNAPEQREGEDLDLIVHWAEGCRTALDVATGGGHVARRLRDAGLQVVSADPAPGMQPDVICRAEDLPFADGAFDLVVSRIAPHHFDDVAAAVAEMARVSSDLVVVEDTLYVSEEVEEAEKLRDPTHVRSYSEEEWRGLLEAAGLGIEQVEAFEKRHPLEQWLDRSETPEEDKPRVKELLAGHIDGDEYVDTKLVLKARKR
;
A
#
# COMPACT_ATOMS: atom_id res chain seq x y z
N MET A 1 -7.68 17.38 5.73
CA MET A 1 -7.70 16.17 4.89
C MET A 1 -7.11 16.56 3.55
N SER A 2 -5.94 16.04 3.22
CA SER A 2 -5.34 16.25 1.91
C SER A 2 -6.27 15.64 0.86
N ASP A 3 -6.55 16.37 -0.19
CA ASP A 3 -7.40 15.88 -1.27
C ASP A 3 -6.56 14.99 -2.21
N TRP A 4 -6.48 13.69 -1.88
CA TRP A 4 -5.88 12.68 -2.75
C TRP A 4 -6.47 12.68 -4.17
N SER A 5 -7.66 13.27 -4.33
CA SER A 5 -8.31 13.37 -5.64
C SER A 5 -7.50 14.21 -6.63
N SER A 6 -6.76 15.23 -6.17
CA SER A 6 -5.89 16.04 -7.05
C SER A 6 -4.70 15.25 -7.61
N ARG A 7 -4.20 14.26 -6.85
CA ARG A 7 -3.06 13.43 -7.21
C ARG A 7 -3.43 12.18 -8.01
N ALA A 8 -4.73 11.88 -8.14
CA ALA A 8 -5.23 10.62 -8.69
C ALA A 8 -4.70 10.29 -10.10
N GLU A 9 -4.56 11.30 -10.96
CA GLU A 9 -4.04 11.11 -12.32
C GLU A 9 -2.56 10.70 -12.30
N ALA A 10 -1.75 11.33 -11.46
CA ALA A 10 -0.33 11.01 -11.30
C ALA A 10 -0.15 9.55 -10.83
N TYR A 11 -0.94 9.12 -9.84
CA TYR A 11 -0.88 7.74 -9.33
C TYR A 11 -1.37 6.72 -10.37
N ARG A 12 -2.45 7.00 -11.11
CA ARG A 12 -2.92 6.11 -12.18
C ARG A 12 -1.90 5.95 -13.32
N ASN A 13 -1.09 6.97 -13.56
CA ASN A 13 -0.13 6.99 -14.68
C ASN A 13 1.30 6.63 -14.26
N ALA A 14 1.57 6.34 -12.99
CA ALA A 14 2.90 5.97 -12.51
C ALA A 14 3.31 4.58 -13.06
N PRO A 15 4.29 4.48 -13.97
CA PRO A 15 4.66 3.21 -14.62
C PRO A 15 5.14 2.17 -13.60
N GLU A 16 5.94 2.60 -12.62
CA GLU A 16 6.53 1.77 -11.57
C GLU A 16 5.48 1.17 -10.60
N GLN A 17 4.24 1.68 -10.66
CA GLN A 17 3.13 1.17 -9.86
C GLN A 17 2.29 0.13 -10.62
N ARG A 18 2.39 0.09 -11.96
CA ARG A 18 1.54 -0.73 -12.83
C ARG A 18 2.02 -2.15 -13.00
N GLU A 19 3.31 -2.37 -12.87
CA GLU A 19 3.99 -3.64 -13.12
C GLU A 19 5.03 -3.86 -12.02
N GLY A 20 5.43 -5.10 -11.82
CA GLY A 20 6.47 -5.47 -10.88
C GLY A 20 6.28 -6.86 -10.31
N GLU A 21 7.37 -7.45 -9.84
CA GLU A 21 7.39 -8.79 -9.23
C GLU A 21 6.46 -8.89 -8.03
N ASP A 22 6.27 -7.79 -7.29
CA ASP A 22 5.34 -7.66 -6.17
C ASP A 22 3.88 -7.88 -6.61
N LEU A 23 3.47 -7.24 -7.71
CA LEU A 23 2.13 -7.44 -8.27
C LEU A 23 1.94 -8.85 -8.83
N ASP A 24 2.96 -9.41 -9.49
CA ASP A 24 2.92 -10.79 -9.98
C ASP A 24 2.81 -11.77 -8.83
N LEU A 25 3.50 -11.52 -7.71
CA LEU A 25 3.40 -12.32 -6.50
C LEU A 25 2.00 -12.26 -5.87
N ILE A 26 1.40 -11.06 -5.76
CA ILE A 26 0.04 -10.88 -5.25
C ILE A 26 -0.96 -11.68 -6.11
N VAL A 27 -0.84 -11.61 -7.44
CA VAL A 27 -1.69 -12.38 -8.37
C VAL A 27 -1.48 -13.89 -8.19
N HIS A 28 -0.23 -14.33 -8.05
CA HIS A 28 0.07 -15.73 -7.79
C HIS A 28 -0.54 -16.23 -6.47
N TRP A 29 -0.46 -15.42 -5.41
CA TRP A 29 -1.06 -15.77 -4.12
C TRP A 29 -2.59 -15.77 -4.14
N ALA A 30 -3.19 -15.04 -5.08
CA ALA A 30 -4.64 -15.02 -5.29
C ALA A 30 -5.18 -16.25 -6.03
N GLU A 31 -4.32 -17.19 -6.45
CA GLU A 31 -4.76 -18.43 -7.12
C GLU A 31 -5.74 -19.20 -6.24
N GLY A 32 -6.90 -19.54 -6.81
CA GLY A 32 -7.99 -20.21 -6.11
C GLY A 32 -9.02 -19.29 -5.45
N CYS A 33 -8.72 -17.98 -5.31
CA CYS A 33 -9.69 -16.97 -4.90
C CYS A 33 -10.64 -16.63 -6.05
N ARG A 34 -11.88 -16.30 -5.72
CA ARG A 34 -12.90 -15.85 -6.69
C ARG A 34 -13.25 -14.38 -6.52
N THR A 35 -13.17 -13.91 -5.28
CA THR A 35 -13.53 -12.54 -4.90
C THR A 35 -12.35 -11.87 -4.20
N ALA A 36 -12.18 -10.57 -4.46
CA ALA A 36 -11.16 -9.77 -3.78
C ALA A 36 -11.65 -8.37 -3.44
N LEU A 37 -11.12 -7.81 -2.34
CA LEU A 37 -11.23 -6.39 -1.98
C LEU A 37 -9.85 -5.77 -2.07
N ASP A 38 -9.72 -4.69 -2.84
CA ASP A 38 -8.52 -3.84 -2.94
C ASP A 38 -8.75 -2.59 -2.08
N VAL A 39 -8.14 -2.55 -0.89
CA VAL A 39 -8.30 -1.50 0.13
C VAL A 39 -7.28 -0.40 -0.08
N ALA A 40 -7.76 0.85 -0.11
CA ALA A 40 -6.99 2.03 -0.50
C ALA A 40 -6.37 1.85 -1.90
N THR A 41 -7.23 1.55 -2.87
CA THR A 41 -6.87 1.13 -4.22
C THR A 41 -6.01 2.13 -4.99
N GLY A 42 -6.05 3.43 -4.64
CA GLY A 42 -5.31 4.49 -5.30
C GLY A 42 -5.48 4.45 -6.83
N GLY A 43 -4.40 4.24 -7.56
CA GLY A 43 -4.42 4.14 -9.04
C GLY A 43 -5.13 2.90 -9.60
N GLY A 44 -5.64 2.00 -8.77
CA GLY A 44 -6.39 0.80 -9.18
C GLY A 44 -5.52 -0.30 -9.78
N HIS A 45 -4.23 -0.31 -9.50
CA HIS A 45 -3.29 -1.24 -10.14
C HIS A 45 -3.50 -2.69 -9.69
N VAL A 46 -3.70 -2.93 -8.39
CA VAL A 46 -4.00 -4.26 -7.86
C VAL A 46 -5.37 -4.73 -8.36
N ALA A 47 -6.41 -3.89 -8.22
CA ALA A 47 -7.76 -4.24 -8.68
C ALA A 47 -7.77 -4.65 -10.16
N ARG A 48 -7.05 -3.91 -11.02
CA ARG A 48 -6.93 -4.25 -12.44
C ARG A 48 -6.25 -5.60 -12.64
N ARG A 49 -5.09 -5.84 -12.02
CA ARG A 49 -4.32 -7.08 -12.17
C ARG A 49 -5.12 -8.31 -11.71
N LEU A 50 -5.84 -8.19 -10.59
CA LEU A 50 -6.69 -9.28 -10.09
C LEU A 50 -7.91 -9.51 -10.99
N ARG A 51 -8.52 -8.43 -11.56
CA ARG A 51 -9.60 -8.57 -12.56
C ARG A 51 -9.11 -9.24 -13.83
N ASP A 52 -7.93 -8.89 -14.32
CA ASP A 52 -7.30 -9.51 -15.49
C ASP A 52 -7.00 -11.01 -15.24
N ALA A 53 -6.72 -11.38 -13.99
CA ALA A 53 -6.57 -12.77 -13.53
C ALA A 53 -7.92 -13.50 -13.33
N GLY A 54 -9.06 -12.84 -13.54
CA GLY A 54 -10.39 -13.43 -13.53
C GLY A 54 -11.15 -13.34 -12.20
N LEU A 55 -10.65 -12.60 -11.21
CA LEU A 55 -11.35 -12.41 -9.95
C LEU A 55 -12.46 -11.33 -10.07
N GLN A 56 -13.50 -11.48 -9.27
CA GLN A 56 -14.47 -10.41 -9.02
C GLN A 56 -13.88 -9.49 -7.94
N VAL A 57 -13.52 -8.26 -8.32
CA VAL A 57 -12.81 -7.33 -7.43
C VAL A 57 -13.65 -6.11 -7.16
N VAL A 58 -13.80 -5.79 -5.87
CA VAL A 58 -14.27 -4.49 -5.37
C VAL A 58 -13.05 -3.67 -4.98
N SER A 59 -13.01 -2.41 -5.42
CA SER A 59 -11.99 -1.44 -5.02
C SER A 59 -12.58 -0.43 -4.04
N ALA A 60 -11.85 -0.12 -2.98
CA ALA A 60 -12.24 0.82 -1.94
C ALA A 60 -11.16 1.89 -1.73
N ASP A 61 -11.57 3.15 -1.58
CA ASP A 61 -10.66 4.27 -1.32
C ASP A 61 -11.44 5.45 -0.71
N PRO A 62 -10.89 6.22 0.23
CA PRO A 62 -11.56 7.38 0.78
C PRO A 62 -11.62 8.57 -0.19
N ALA A 63 -10.78 8.61 -1.23
CA ALA A 63 -10.69 9.71 -2.19
C ALA A 63 -11.56 9.45 -3.43
N PRO A 64 -12.65 10.22 -3.67
CA PRO A 64 -13.50 10.05 -4.84
C PRO A 64 -12.76 10.19 -6.18
N GLY A 65 -11.69 11.00 -6.22
CA GLY A 65 -10.88 11.20 -7.42
C GLY A 65 -10.13 9.94 -7.86
N MET A 66 -9.92 8.96 -6.97
CA MET A 66 -9.36 7.65 -7.32
C MET A 66 -10.37 6.77 -8.05
N GLN A 67 -11.66 7.14 -8.06
CA GLN A 67 -12.75 6.43 -8.72
C GLN A 67 -12.89 4.97 -8.25
N PRO A 68 -12.91 4.72 -6.93
CA PRO A 68 -13.13 3.37 -6.40
C PRO A 68 -14.58 2.94 -6.63
N ASP A 69 -14.84 1.63 -6.53
CA ASP A 69 -16.21 1.10 -6.53
C ASP A 69 -16.97 1.50 -5.26
N VAL A 70 -16.24 1.64 -4.12
CA VAL A 70 -16.81 2.04 -2.82
C VAL A 70 -15.92 3.11 -2.19
N ILE A 71 -16.54 4.23 -1.78
CA ILE A 71 -15.86 5.30 -1.04
C ILE A 71 -15.96 5.00 0.45
N CYS A 72 -14.85 4.59 1.07
CA CYS A 72 -14.76 4.33 2.50
C CYS A 72 -13.31 4.40 2.98
N ARG A 73 -13.13 4.46 4.30
CA ARG A 73 -11.82 4.36 4.95
C ARG A 73 -11.46 2.89 5.20
N ALA A 74 -10.18 2.59 5.30
CA ALA A 74 -9.69 1.25 5.62
C ALA A 74 -10.09 0.79 7.03
N GLU A 75 -10.25 1.74 7.96
CA GLU A 75 -10.63 1.53 9.35
C GLU A 75 -12.14 1.28 9.57
N ASP A 76 -12.98 1.45 8.51
CA ASP A 76 -14.44 1.25 8.58
C ASP A 76 -14.95 0.76 7.21
N LEU A 77 -14.79 -0.54 6.97
CA LEU A 77 -15.14 -1.19 5.72
C LEU A 77 -16.63 -1.60 5.72
N PRO A 78 -17.48 -1.08 4.81
CA PRO A 78 -18.93 -1.30 4.81
C PRO A 78 -19.32 -2.68 4.23
N PHE A 79 -18.58 -3.73 4.59
CA PHE A 79 -18.81 -5.09 4.12
C PHE A 79 -19.05 -6.04 5.28
N ALA A 80 -19.77 -7.14 5.00
CA ALA A 80 -19.99 -8.19 5.98
C ALA A 80 -18.70 -8.96 6.29
N ASP A 81 -18.67 -9.61 7.45
CA ASP A 81 -17.59 -10.51 7.84
C ASP A 81 -17.42 -11.62 6.80
N GLY A 82 -16.18 -11.86 6.37
CA GLY A 82 -15.85 -12.91 5.42
C GLY A 82 -16.43 -12.72 4.02
N ALA A 83 -16.67 -11.48 3.60
CA ALA A 83 -17.28 -11.18 2.30
C ALA A 83 -16.37 -11.48 1.10
N PHE A 84 -15.05 -11.52 1.30
CA PHE A 84 -14.06 -11.67 0.23
C PHE A 84 -13.09 -12.82 0.52
N ASP A 85 -12.74 -13.59 -0.51
CA ASP A 85 -11.71 -14.63 -0.40
C ASP A 85 -10.31 -14.04 -0.15
N LEU A 86 -10.02 -12.89 -0.78
CA LEU A 86 -8.80 -12.11 -0.62
C LEU A 86 -9.11 -10.66 -0.26
N VAL A 87 -8.40 -10.13 0.74
CA VAL A 87 -8.35 -8.68 1.01
C VAL A 87 -6.92 -8.22 0.90
N VAL A 88 -6.66 -7.20 0.09
CA VAL A 88 -5.32 -6.68 -0.18
C VAL A 88 -5.25 -5.18 -0.01
N SER A 89 -4.14 -4.68 0.54
CA SER A 89 -3.76 -3.26 0.54
C SER A 89 -2.31 -3.14 0.13
N ARG A 90 -2.01 -2.26 -0.83
CA ARG A 90 -0.68 -2.16 -1.43
C ARG A 90 -0.19 -0.72 -1.47
N ILE A 91 0.96 -0.46 -0.82
CA ILE A 91 1.67 0.84 -0.79
C ILE A 91 0.69 1.98 -0.38
N ALA A 92 -0.08 1.71 0.65
CA ALA A 92 -1.10 2.62 1.18
C ALA A 92 -1.18 2.63 2.72
N PRO A 93 -0.89 1.52 3.44
CA PRO A 93 -1.11 1.48 4.88
C PRO A 93 -0.31 2.50 5.69
N HIS A 94 0.83 2.99 5.18
CA HIS A 94 1.59 4.07 5.81
C HIS A 94 0.83 5.42 5.86
N HIS A 95 -0.33 5.50 5.21
CA HIS A 95 -1.24 6.65 5.27
C HIS A 95 -2.45 6.45 6.20
N PHE A 96 -2.63 5.26 6.78
CA PHE A 96 -3.77 4.99 7.64
C PHE A 96 -3.62 5.72 8.99
N ASP A 97 -4.69 6.36 9.45
CA ASP A 97 -4.69 7.04 10.75
C ASP A 97 -4.58 6.03 11.91
N ASP A 98 -5.21 4.85 11.74
CA ASP A 98 -5.14 3.72 12.67
C ASP A 98 -4.93 2.41 11.89
N VAL A 99 -3.67 2.05 11.68
CA VAL A 99 -3.31 0.83 10.96
C VAL A 99 -3.83 -0.44 11.65
N ALA A 100 -3.90 -0.45 12.99
CA ALA A 100 -4.38 -1.61 13.72
C ALA A 100 -5.89 -1.83 13.48
N ALA A 101 -6.69 -0.76 13.50
CA ALA A 101 -8.09 -0.81 13.13
C ALA A 101 -8.28 -1.23 11.65
N ALA A 102 -7.47 -0.70 10.74
CA ALA A 102 -7.53 -1.06 9.32
C ALA A 102 -7.22 -2.55 9.10
N VAL A 103 -6.16 -3.07 9.71
CA VAL A 103 -5.79 -4.50 9.63
C VAL A 103 -6.87 -5.39 10.24
N ALA A 104 -7.49 -4.97 11.36
CA ALA A 104 -8.60 -5.69 11.96
C ALA A 104 -9.84 -5.74 11.03
N GLU A 105 -10.17 -4.64 10.36
CA GLU A 105 -11.23 -4.59 9.36
C GLU A 105 -10.92 -5.46 8.13
N MET A 106 -9.70 -5.39 7.61
CA MET A 106 -9.24 -6.26 6.53
C MET A 106 -9.39 -7.74 6.91
N ALA A 107 -8.96 -8.10 8.12
CA ALA A 107 -9.13 -9.46 8.64
C ALA A 107 -10.62 -9.82 8.81
N ARG A 108 -11.46 -8.90 9.29
CA ARG A 108 -12.88 -9.13 9.48
C ARG A 108 -13.60 -9.45 8.17
N VAL A 109 -13.37 -8.64 7.15
CA VAL A 109 -14.07 -8.78 5.85
C VAL A 109 -13.47 -9.87 4.95
N SER A 110 -12.28 -10.37 5.25
CA SER A 110 -11.69 -11.55 4.59
C SER A 110 -12.33 -12.84 5.10
N SER A 111 -12.59 -13.78 4.21
CA SER A 111 -12.94 -15.16 4.57
C SER A 111 -11.72 -16.05 4.77
N ASP A 112 -10.58 -15.71 4.17
CA ASP A 112 -9.36 -16.53 4.19
C ASP A 112 -8.07 -15.70 4.13
N LEU A 113 -7.79 -15.06 3.00
CA LEU A 113 -6.48 -14.50 2.67
C LEU A 113 -6.44 -12.97 2.86
N VAL A 114 -5.41 -12.49 3.56
CA VAL A 114 -5.05 -11.06 3.63
C VAL A 114 -3.63 -10.88 3.12
N VAL A 115 -3.44 -9.91 2.23
CA VAL A 115 -2.12 -9.50 1.72
C VAL A 115 -1.92 -8.03 2.03
N VAL A 116 -0.78 -7.71 2.62
CA VAL A 116 -0.34 -6.33 2.83
C VAL A 116 1.00 -6.14 2.17
N GLU A 117 1.12 -5.08 1.38
CA GLU A 117 2.39 -4.58 0.88
C GLU A 117 2.56 -3.14 1.32
N ASP A 118 3.73 -2.81 1.91
CA ASP A 118 4.04 -1.43 2.23
C ASP A 118 5.55 -1.15 2.24
N THR A 119 5.89 0.14 2.32
CA THR A 119 7.28 0.59 2.49
C THR A 119 7.79 0.14 3.85
N LEU A 120 8.94 -0.56 3.83
CA LEU A 120 9.58 -1.03 5.05
C LEU A 120 10.20 0.16 5.81
N TYR A 121 9.91 0.26 7.10
CA TYR A 121 10.64 1.18 7.97
C TYR A 121 12.12 0.84 8.02
N VAL A 122 12.98 1.82 7.82
CA VAL A 122 14.44 1.67 7.79
C VAL A 122 15.10 2.44 8.93
N SER A 123 14.80 3.73 9.07
CA SER A 123 15.37 4.60 10.09
C SER A 123 14.52 5.86 10.30
N GLU A 124 14.80 6.58 11.38
CA GLU A 124 14.15 7.86 11.67
C GLU A 124 14.45 8.93 10.61
N GLU A 125 15.64 8.91 9.99
CA GLU A 125 15.99 9.85 8.93
C GLU A 125 15.14 9.62 7.68
N VAL A 126 14.93 8.35 7.29
CA VAL A 126 14.06 8.00 6.17
C VAL A 126 12.62 8.37 6.49
N GLU A 127 12.17 8.13 7.71
CA GLU A 127 10.83 8.48 8.17
C GLU A 127 10.60 10.00 8.16
N GLU A 128 11.60 10.81 8.58
CA GLU A 128 11.58 12.28 8.45
C GLU A 128 11.47 12.71 6.99
N ALA A 129 12.24 12.08 6.11
CA ALA A 129 12.21 12.37 4.67
C ALA A 129 10.84 12.06 4.04
N GLU A 130 10.24 10.92 4.38
CA GLU A 130 8.91 10.54 3.88
C GLU A 130 7.83 11.53 4.33
N LYS A 131 7.87 12.01 5.58
CA LYS A 131 6.94 13.02 6.09
C LYS A 131 7.11 14.40 5.47
N LEU A 132 8.35 14.79 5.17
CA LEU A 132 8.62 16.03 4.44
C LEU A 132 8.17 15.94 2.99
N ARG A 133 8.38 14.77 2.36
CA ARG A 133 7.98 14.51 0.99
C ARG A 133 6.46 14.49 0.83
N ASP A 134 5.78 13.81 1.73
CA ASP A 134 4.33 13.64 1.68
C ASP A 134 3.70 13.91 3.05
N PRO A 135 3.06 15.09 3.22
CA PRO A 135 2.41 15.44 4.49
C PRO A 135 1.28 14.50 4.92
N THR A 136 0.86 13.58 4.04
CA THR A 136 -0.14 12.56 4.36
C THR A 136 0.47 11.28 4.90
N HIS A 137 1.79 11.15 4.85
CA HIS A 137 2.51 10.04 5.42
C HIS A 137 2.36 10.05 6.94
N VAL A 138 1.75 9.01 7.50
CA VAL A 138 1.58 8.86 8.93
C VAL A 138 2.82 8.16 9.50
N ARG A 139 3.12 6.95 8.98
CA ARG A 139 4.22 6.15 9.50
C ARG A 139 4.49 4.92 8.64
N SER A 140 5.78 4.55 8.46
CA SER A 140 6.22 3.23 8.00
C SER A 140 6.39 2.26 9.16
N TYR A 141 6.31 0.96 8.90
CA TYR A 141 6.38 -0.10 9.89
C TYR A 141 7.49 -1.10 9.55
N SER A 142 8.15 -1.62 10.60
CA SER A 142 9.10 -2.72 10.48
C SER A 142 8.38 -4.06 10.21
N GLU A 143 9.13 -5.07 9.79
CA GLU A 143 8.57 -6.42 9.62
C GLU A 143 8.00 -6.97 10.93
N GLU A 144 8.68 -6.73 12.06
CA GLU A 144 8.22 -7.18 13.39
C GLU A 144 6.89 -6.53 13.77
N GLU A 145 6.74 -5.23 13.52
CA GLU A 145 5.48 -4.51 13.77
C GLU A 145 4.35 -5.03 12.87
N TRP A 146 4.61 -5.26 11.58
CA TRP A 146 3.62 -5.85 10.67
C TRP A 146 3.18 -7.23 11.12
N ARG A 147 4.12 -8.08 11.56
CA ARG A 147 3.80 -9.39 12.11
C ARG A 147 2.90 -9.27 13.33
N GLY A 148 3.22 -8.37 14.25
CA GLY A 148 2.41 -8.11 15.44
C GLY A 148 0.99 -7.62 15.12
N LEU A 149 0.83 -6.72 14.14
CA LEU A 149 -0.46 -6.20 13.69
C LEU A 149 -1.35 -7.30 13.10
N LEU A 150 -0.80 -8.12 12.20
CA LEU A 150 -1.52 -9.22 11.56
C LEU A 150 -1.90 -10.31 12.57
N GLU A 151 -1.00 -10.67 13.48
CA GLU A 151 -1.26 -11.67 14.52
C GLU A 151 -2.31 -11.19 15.54
N ALA A 152 -2.28 -9.91 15.91
CA ALA A 152 -3.28 -9.31 16.79
C ALA A 152 -4.68 -9.29 16.15
N ALA A 153 -4.77 -9.22 14.82
CA ALA A 153 -6.01 -9.35 14.07
C ALA A 153 -6.47 -10.80 13.83
N GLY A 154 -5.79 -11.79 14.44
CA GLY A 154 -6.16 -13.22 14.34
C GLY A 154 -5.66 -13.92 13.08
N LEU A 155 -4.71 -13.32 12.37
CA LEU A 155 -4.13 -13.88 11.15
C LEU A 155 -2.86 -14.66 11.45
N GLY A 156 -2.59 -15.71 10.68
CA GLY A 156 -1.35 -16.46 10.66
C GLY A 156 -0.52 -16.10 9.44
N ILE A 157 0.71 -15.64 9.64
CA ILE A 157 1.58 -15.25 8.52
C ILE A 157 2.14 -16.52 7.87
N GLU A 158 1.98 -16.65 6.55
CA GLU A 158 2.47 -17.77 5.76
C GLU A 158 3.77 -17.46 5.04
N GLN A 159 3.87 -16.26 4.46
CA GLN A 159 5.02 -15.84 3.66
C GLN A 159 5.29 -14.35 3.87
N VAL A 160 6.56 -13.99 3.76
CA VAL A 160 7.03 -12.61 3.75
C VAL A 160 8.10 -12.51 2.69
N GLU A 161 7.95 -11.55 1.79
CA GLU A 161 8.90 -11.26 0.72
C GLU A 161 9.25 -9.78 0.74
N ALA A 162 10.45 -9.45 0.29
CA ALA A 162 10.91 -8.07 0.20
C ALA A 162 11.38 -7.76 -1.21
N PHE A 163 10.96 -6.63 -1.74
CA PHE A 163 11.30 -6.17 -3.08
C PHE A 163 11.94 -4.79 -3.02
N GLU A 164 13.09 -4.64 -3.67
CA GLU A 164 13.68 -3.33 -3.92
C GLU A 164 12.90 -2.63 -5.03
N LYS A 165 12.48 -1.40 -4.79
CA LYS A 165 11.87 -0.54 -5.81
C LYS A 165 12.72 0.69 -6.07
N ARG A 166 12.84 1.02 -7.35
CA ARG A 166 13.57 2.16 -7.85
C ARG A 166 12.60 3.20 -8.41
N HIS A 167 12.80 4.43 -8.01
CA HIS A 167 11.96 5.56 -8.39
C HIS A 167 12.83 6.65 -8.98
N PRO A 168 12.56 7.15 -10.20
CA PRO A 168 13.18 8.36 -10.67
C PRO A 168 12.96 9.48 -9.65
N LEU A 169 14.02 9.96 -9.00
CA LEU A 169 13.96 10.76 -7.77
C LEU A 169 13.08 12.01 -7.93
N GLU A 170 13.30 12.77 -8.99
CA GLU A 170 12.52 14.01 -9.21
C GLU A 170 11.03 13.70 -9.44
N GLN A 171 10.70 12.68 -10.24
CA GLN A 171 9.31 12.30 -10.49
C GLN A 171 8.63 11.77 -9.21
N TRP A 172 9.40 11.09 -8.36
CA TRP A 172 8.91 10.58 -7.09
C TRP A 172 8.59 11.71 -6.11
N LEU A 173 9.41 12.77 -6.06
CA LEU A 173 9.16 13.99 -5.29
C LEU A 173 7.94 14.76 -5.86
N ASP A 174 7.90 14.95 -7.17
CA ASP A 174 6.83 15.72 -7.82
C ASP A 174 5.46 15.03 -7.68
N ARG A 175 5.41 13.70 -7.73
CA ARG A 175 4.16 12.94 -7.57
C ARG A 175 3.48 13.19 -6.23
N SER A 176 4.24 13.40 -5.17
CA SER A 176 3.70 13.73 -3.85
C SER A 176 3.48 15.21 -3.64
N GLU A 177 3.74 16.04 -4.68
CA GLU A 177 3.67 17.49 -4.58
C GLU A 177 4.58 18.04 -3.47
N THR A 178 5.77 17.42 -3.32
CA THR A 178 6.76 17.83 -2.31
C THR A 178 7.07 19.31 -2.43
N PRO A 179 6.95 20.12 -1.36
CA PRO A 179 7.30 21.53 -1.40
C PRO A 179 8.75 21.74 -1.88
N GLU A 180 8.96 22.73 -2.77
CA GLU A 180 10.30 22.99 -3.34
C GLU A 180 11.35 23.30 -2.28
N GLU A 181 10.94 23.95 -1.19
CA GLU A 181 11.80 24.23 -0.03
C GLU A 181 12.24 22.98 0.74
N ASP A 182 11.46 21.91 0.70
CA ASP A 182 11.74 20.67 1.43
C ASP A 182 12.57 19.67 0.60
N LYS A 183 12.53 19.74 -0.73
CA LYS A 183 13.26 18.81 -1.61
C LYS A 183 14.77 18.69 -1.29
N PRO A 184 15.51 19.76 -0.99
CA PRO A 184 16.92 19.63 -0.63
C PRO A 184 17.12 18.82 0.67
N ARG A 185 16.26 19.05 1.67
CA ARG A 185 16.34 18.31 2.95
C ARG A 185 15.96 16.84 2.79
N VAL A 186 14.94 16.53 1.99
CA VAL A 186 14.57 15.16 1.64
C VAL A 186 15.74 14.42 1.00
N LYS A 187 16.40 15.04 0.01
CA LYS A 187 17.56 14.46 -0.68
C LYS A 187 18.75 14.25 0.27
N GLU A 188 18.99 15.17 1.19
CA GLU A 188 20.05 15.04 2.21
C GLU A 188 19.77 13.82 3.12
N LEU A 189 18.56 13.71 3.65
CA LEU A 189 18.14 12.60 4.52
C LEU A 189 18.21 11.24 3.82
N LEU A 190 17.88 11.21 2.53
CA LEU A 190 17.88 9.99 1.71
C LEU A 190 19.21 9.72 1.00
N ALA A 191 20.29 10.46 1.28
CA ALA A 191 21.54 10.35 0.53
C ALA A 191 22.11 8.93 0.46
N GLY A 192 21.91 8.11 1.50
CA GLY A 192 22.32 6.71 1.54
C GLY A 192 21.40 5.74 0.74
N HIS A 193 20.28 6.24 0.24
CA HIS A 193 19.25 5.51 -0.50
C HIS A 193 19.07 6.05 -1.94
N ILE A 194 19.96 6.94 -2.38
CA ILE A 194 19.96 7.48 -3.74
C ILE A 194 21.11 6.84 -4.52
N ASP A 195 20.77 6.21 -5.65
CA ASP A 195 21.70 5.61 -6.60
C ASP A 195 21.54 6.33 -7.95
N GLY A 196 22.51 7.19 -8.28
CA GLY A 196 22.44 8.04 -9.47
C GLY A 196 21.30 9.05 -9.36
N ASP A 197 20.29 8.91 -10.21
CA ASP A 197 19.09 9.74 -10.26
C ASP A 197 17.84 9.01 -9.73
N GLU A 198 18.02 7.88 -9.07
CA GLU A 198 16.96 7.06 -8.51
C GLU A 198 16.99 7.04 -6.98
N TYR A 199 15.81 7.13 -6.37
CA TYR A 199 15.59 6.73 -4.98
C TYR A 199 15.26 5.24 -4.92
N VAL A 200 15.87 4.54 -3.98
CA VAL A 200 15.73 3.10 -3.80
C VAL A 200 15.12 2.83 -2.44
N ASP A 201 13.97 2.19 -2.41
CA ASP A 201 13.31 1.74 -1.19
C ASP A 201 13.04 0.22 -1.20
N THR A 202 12.64 -0.31 -0.07
CA THR A 202 12.22 -1.70 0.08
C THR A 202 10.74 -1.77 0.37
N LYS A 203 10.02 -2.57 -0.41
CA LYS A 203 8.64 -2.94 -0.14
C LYS A 203 8.60 -4.31 0.51
N LEU A 204 7.89 -4.41 1.62
CA LEU A 204 7.62 -5.66 2.32
C LEU A 204 6.22 -6.14 1.94
N VAL A 205 6.12 -7.40 1.50
CA VAL A 205 4.85 -8.04 1.14
C VAL A 205 4.61 -9.21 2.09
N LEU A 206 3.48 -9.17 2.79
CA LEU A 206 3.11 -10.19 3.76
C LEU A 206 1.83 -10.91 3.31
N LYS A 207 1.90 -12.24 3.28
CA LYS A 207 0.76 -13.12 3.08
C LYS A 207 0.32 -13.71 4.41
N ALA A 208 -0.94 -13.52 4.77
CA ALA A 208 -1.49 -14.03 6.01
C ALA A 208 -2.89 -14.64 5.80
N ARG A 209 -3.22 -15.68 6.60
CA ARG A 209 -4.53 -16.34 6.56
C ARG A 209 -5.23 -16.32 7.91
N LYS A 210 -6.55 -16.39 7.87
CA LYS A 210 -7.34 -16.63 9.09
C LYS A 210 -6.95 -17.97 9.74
N ARG A 211 -6.82 -17.92 11.06
CA ARG A 211 -6.54 -19.11 11.90
C ARG A 211 -7.82 -19.85 12.24
#